data_db43c846849036cce2332016ae92ea62
#
_entry.id   db43c846849036cce2332016ae92ea62
#
_cell.length_a   1.000
_cell.length_b   1.000
_cell.length_c   1.000
_cell.angle_alpha   90.00
_cell.angle_beta   90.00
_cell.angle_gamma   90.00
#
_symmetry.space_group_name_H-M   'P 1'
#
loop_
_entity.id
_entity.type
_entity.pdbx_description
1 polymer ?
#
loop_
_entity_poly.entity_id
_entity_poly.type
_entity_poly.pdbx_seq_one_letter_code
_entity_poly.pdbx_strand_id
1 'polypeptide(L)'
;MSIDSTRQTMLRYFGSDHGDLSMMAEDVIFTVMATGDDHRGRQGVSAMLDFFYHGAFEAIAETKVTLFGDSNAMVEGDFVGKHIGEFAGVPATGKSVRVPLCVVYDLEDDLIKRGRVYFEVPALLKQLGVS
;
A
#
# COMPACT_ATOMS: atom_id res chain seq x y z
N MET A 1 18.29 15.53 -1.03
CA MET A 1 17.59 14.72 -0.01
C MET A 1 18.58 13.99 0.86
N SER A 2 18.18 13.59 2.03
CA SER A 2 18.98 12.83 2.98
C SER A 2 18.15 11.67 3.53
N ILE A 3 18.83 10.73 4.20
CA ILE A 3 18.14 9.63 4.91
C ILE A 3 17.15 10.21 5.93
N ASP A 4 17.56 11.26 6.67
CA ASP A 4 16.69 11.88 7.68
C ASP A 4 15.45 12.52 7.08
N SER A 5 15.58 13.25 5.96
CA SER A 5 14.43 13.87 5.31
C SER A 5 13.49 12.82 4.71
N THR A 6 14.03 11.76 4.13
CA THR A 6 13.24 10.62 3.64
C THR A 6 12.49 9.97 4.79
N ARG A 7 13.17 9.71 5.91
CA ARG A 7 12.53 9.11 7.10
C ARG A 7 11.37 9.99 7.59
N GLN A 8 11.57 11.30 7.69
CA GLN A 8 10.53 12.22 8.15
C GLN A 8 9.30 12.18 7.25
N THR A 9 9.48 12.22 5.94
CA THR A 9 8.39 12.12 4.97
C THR A 9 7.63 10.80 5.16
N MET A 10 8.35 9.70 5.21
CA MET A 10 7.74 8.38 5.29
C MET A 10 7.02 8.16 6.62
N LEU A 11 7.62 8.58 7.74
CA LEU A 11 6.96 8.45 9.05
C LEU A 11 5.70 9.29 9.14
N ARG A 12 5.68 10.47 8.54
CA ARG A 12 4.48 11.29 8.47
C ARG A 12 3.39 10.62 7.62
N TYR A 13 3.77 10.06 6.48
CA TYR A 13 2.85 9.33 5.63
C TYR A 13 2.26 8.11 6.35
N PHE A 14 3.08 7.28 6.97
CA PHE A 14 2.63 6.11 7.72
C PHE A 14 1.78 6.51 8.94
N GLY A 15 2.18 7.56 9.64
CA GLY A 15 1.47 8.04 10.82
C GLY A 15 0.09 8.63 10.53
N SER A 16 -0.18 9.00 9.30
CA SER A 16 -1.49 9.48 8.85
C SER A 16 -2.42 8.37 8.38
N ASP A 17 -2.06 7.10 8.59
CA ASP A 17 -2.77 5.92 8.08
C ASP A 17 -2.88 5.97 6.55
N HIS A 18 -1.78 6.37 5.88
CA HIS A 18 -1.68 6.55 4.44
C HIS A 18 -2.63 7.61 3.87
N GLY A 19 -3.14 8.51 4.71
CA GLY A 19 -4.12 9.52 4.31
C GLY A 19 -3.52 10.89 3.97
N ASP A 20 -2.24 11.14 4.31
CA ASP A 20 -1.62 12.44 4.04
C ASP A 20 -1.09 12.52 2.61
N LEU A 21 -1.97 12.91 1.68
CA LEU A 21 -1.63 13.05 0.26
C LEU A 21 -0.61 14.14 -0.02
N SER A 22 -0.38 15.06 0.94
CA SER A 22 0.63 16.11 0.78
C SER A 22 2.05 15.55 0.78
N MET A 23 2.24 14.33 1.25
CA MET A 23 3.53 13.63 1.21
C MET A 23 3.82 13.00 -0.16
N MET A 24 2.87 13.04 -1.10
CA MET A 24 3.03 12.50 -2.44
C MET A 24 3.22 13.63 -3.45
N ALA A 25 4.07 13.39 -4.47
CA ALA A 25 4.15 14.25 -5.64
C ALA A 25 2.81 14.25 -6.38
N GLU A 26 2.51 15.33 -7.10
CA GLU A 26 1.27 15.42 -7.88
C GLU A 26 1.17 14.32 -8.94
N ASP A 27 2.29 13.93 -9.51
CA ASP A 27 2.39 12.89 -10.53
C ASP A 27 2.82 11.53 -9.98
N VAL A 28 2.56 11.28 -8.70
CA VAL A 28 2.87 10.00 -8.05
C VAL A 28 2.23 8.83 -8.80
N ILE A 29 2.94 7.71 -8.84
CA ILE A 29 2.43 6.47 -9.43
C ILE A 29 2.66 5.34 -8.44
N PHE A 30 1.60 4.61 -8.10
CA PHE A 30 1.71 3.34 -7.40
C PHE A 30 1.35 2.21 -8.35
N THR A 31 2.17 1.17 -8.36
CA THR A 31 1.95 -0.01 -9.19
C THR A 31 1.72 -1.21 -8.29
N VAL A 32 0.60 -1.92 -8.52
CA VAL A 32 0.36 -3.23 -7.90
C VAL A 32 1.13 -4.25 -8.73
N MET A 33 2.26 -4.72 -8.21
CA MET A 33 3.21 -5.50 -8.99
C MET A 33 2.67 -6.86 -9.42
N ALA A 34 1.74 -7.44 -8.65
CA ALA A 34 1.14 -8.73 -8.98
C ALA A 34 0.33 -8.69 -10.29
N THR A 35 -0.26 -7.55 -10.62
CA THR A 35 -1.11 -7.38 -11.81
C THR A 35 -0.50 -6.43 -12.85
N GLY A 36 0.47 -5.60 -12.44
CA GLY A 36 1.03 -4.55 -13.28
C GLY A 36 0.16 -3.31 -13.39
N ASP A 37 -0.93 -3.22 -12.60
CA ASP A 37 -1.82 -2.07 -12.63
C ASP A 37 -1.18 -0.84 -12.02
N ASP A 38 -1.18 0.26 -12.77
CA ASP A 38 -0.70 1.57 -12.32
C ASP A 38 -1.87 2.42 -11.82
N HIS A 39 -1.66 3.05 -10.68
CA HIS A 39 -2.57 4.06 -10.13
C HIS A 39 -1.84 5.39 -10.13
N ARG A 40 -2.38 6.37 -10.86
CA ARG A 40 -1.68 7.60 -11.19
C ARG A 40 -2.28 8.81 -10.48
N GLY A 41 -1.38 9.67 -9.99
CA GLY A 41 -1.75 10.90 -9.31
C GLY A 41 -2.25 10.65 -7.90
N ARG A 42 -2.32 11.72 -7.11
CA ARG A 42 -2.77 11.62 -5.71
C ARG A 42 -4.15 10.99 -5.59
N GLN A 43 -5.08 11.37 -6.48
CA GLN A 43 -6.45 10.85 -6.44
C GLN A 43 -6.50 9.37 -6.82
N GLY A 44 -5.74 8.96 -7.84
CA GLY A 44 -5.68 7.56 -8.26
C GLY A 44 -5.10 6.66 -7.18
N VAL A 45 -4.04 7.11 -6.52
CA VAL A 45 -3.42 6.38 -5.41
C VAL A 45 -4.35 6.32 -4.20
N SER A 46 -5.00 7.44 -3.88
CA SER A 46 -5.98 7.49 -2.78
C SER A 46 -7.14 6.54 -3.01
N ALA A 47 -7.67 6.48 -4.23
CA ALA A 47 -8.75 5.56 -4.58
C ALA A 47 -8.32 4.09 -4.44
N MET A 48 -7.09 3.76 -4.83
CA MET A 48 -6.55 2.42 -4.67
C MET A 48 -6.43 2.05 -3.19
N LEU A 49 -5.88 2.94 -2.36
CA LEU A 49 -5.75 2.70 -0.93
C LEU A 49 -7.11 2.53 -0.25
N ASP A 50 -8.08 3.38 -0.59
CA ASP A 50 -9.45 3.27 -0.09
C ASP A 50 -10.07 1.94 -0.47
N PHE A 51 -9.89 1.50 -1.72
CA PHE A 51 -10.43 0.23 -2.17
C PHE A 51 -9.91 -0.94 -1.33
N PHE A 52 -8.60 -1.00 -1.09
CA PHE A 52 -8.01 -2.11 -0.34
C PHE A 52 -8.31 -2.04 1.15
N TYR A 53 -8.27 -0.86 1.76
CA TYR A 53 -8.35 -0.73 3.21
C TYR A 53 -9.77 -0.49 3.74
N HIS A 54 -10.69 0.04 2.91
CA HIS A 54 -12.03 0.40 3.35
C HIS A 54 -13.16 -0.06 2.42
N GLY A 55 -12.85 -0.48 1.19
CA GLY A 55 -13.85 -0.91 0.22
C GLY A 55 -14.00 -2.41 0.15
N ALA A 56 -13.01 -3.11 -0.39
CA ALA A 56 -13.02 -4.57 -0.47
C ALA A 56 -12.73 -5.22 0.88
N PHE A 57 -11.92 -4.55 1.70
CA PHE A 57 -11.54 -5.02 3.03
C PHE A 57 -11.66 -3.89 4.03
N GLU A 58 -11.92 -4.23 5.28
CA GLU A 58 -11.67 -3.36 6.42
C GLU A 58 -10.34 -3.82 6.99
N ALA A 59 -9.26 -3.09 6.72
CA ALA A 59 -7.91 -3.61 6.92
C ALA A 59 -6.92 -2.56 7.41
N ILE A 60 -5.81 -3.05 7.93
CA ILE A 60 -4.65 -2.25 8.29
C ILE A 60 -3.38 -2.88 7.71
N ALA A 61 -2.35 -2.08 7.56
CA ALA A 61 -1.00 -2.56 7.29
C ALA A 61 -0.25 -2.71 8.61
N GLU A 62 0.06 -3.95 8.98
CA GLU A 62 0.83 -4.24 10.19
C GLU A 62 2.31 -4.28 9.81
N THR A 63 3.02 -3.20 10.09
CA THR A 63 4.41 -3.00 9.68
C THR A 63 5.36 -3.81 10.55
N LYS A 64 6.27 -4.54 9.94
CA LYS A 64 7.29 -5.36 10.63
C LYS A 64 8.68 -4.78 10.49
N VAL A 65 9.09 -4.41 9.28
CA VAL A 65 10.42 -3.89 8.98
C VAL A 65 10.29 -2.65 8.10
N THR A 66 11.02 -1.60 8.44
CA THR A 66 11.10 -0.41 7.60
C THR A 66 12.57 -0.05 7.40
N LEU A 67 12.96 0.18 6.15
CA LEU A 67 14.31 0.58 5.78
C LEU A 67 14.24 1.93 5.06
N PHE A 68 15.23 2.78 5.31
CA PHE A 68 15.32 4.12 4.71
C PHE A 68 16.65 4.31 4.00
N GLY A 69 16.58 4.80 2.76
CA GLY A 69 17.73 5.34 2.05
C GLY A 69 17.65 6.85 1.95
N ASP A 70 18.54 7.48 1.20
CA ASP A 70 18.51 8.94 1.02
C ASP A 70 17.42 9.43 0.07
N SER A 71 16.86 8.56 -0.78
CA SER A 71 15.76 8.89 -1.68
C SER A 71 14.83 7.69 -1.91
N ASN A 72 14.88 6.70 -1.03
CA ASN A 72 14.01 5.54 -1.12
C ASN A 72 13.72 4.96 0.26
N ALA A 73 12.69 4.14 0.32
CA ALA A 73 12.28 3.46 1.54
C ALA A 73 11.61 2.14 1.18
N MET A 74 11.61 1.23 2.13
CA MET A 74 10.94 -0.06 1.97
C MET A 74 10.23 -0.42 3.27
N VAL A 75 9.01 -0.92 3.16
CA VAL A 75 8.29 -1.45 4.31
C VAL A 75 7.86 -2.88 4.01
N GLU A 76 8.12 -3.76 4.97
CA GLU A 76 7.64 -5.14 4.94
C GLU A 76 6.68 -5.34 6.10
N GLY A 77 5.56 -5.99 5.83
CA GLY A 77 4.56 -6.26 6.87
C GLY A 77 3.47 -7.17 6.36
N ASP A 78 2.33 -7.13 7.04
CA ASP A 78 1.16 -7.88 6.67
C ASP A 78 -0.03 -6.95 6.43
N PHE A 79 -0.81 -7.26 5.42
CA PHE A 79 -2.14 -6.72 5.22
C PHE A 79 -3.10 -7.57 6.05
N VAL A 80 -3.75 -6.98 7.04
CA VAL A 80 -4.57 -7.68 8.02
C VAL A 80 -5.96 -7.07 8.03
N GLY A 81 -6.97 -7.88 7.78
CA GLY A 81 -8.32 -7.34 7.76
C GLY A 81 -9.39 -8.36 7.50
N LYS A 82 -10.59 -7.84 7.19
CA LYS A 82 -11.79 -8.63 6.95
C LYS A 82 -12.34 -8.30 5.56
N HIS A 83 -12.72 -9.32 4.82
CA HIS A 83 -13.27 -9.17 3.46
C HIS A 83 -14.73 -8.70 3.56
N ILE A 84 -14.98 -7.45 3.20
CA ILE A 84 -16.30 -6.81 3.36
C ILE A 84 -16.95 -6.40 2.06
N GLY A 85 -16.21 -6.40 0.93
CA GLY A 85 -16.74 -6.03 -0.38
C GLY A 85 -16.16 -6.91 -1.46
N GLU A 86 -16.67 -6.77 -2.69
CA GLU A 86 -16.19 -7.58 -3.81
C GLU A 86 -14.70 -7.33 -4.09
N PHE A 87 -13.95 -8.42 -4.24
CA PHE A 87 -12.54 -8.38 -4.64
C PHE A 87 -12.28 -9.46 -5.69
N ALA A 88 -11.72 -9.05 -6.84
CA ALA A 88 -11.36 -9.96 -7.95
C ALA A 88 -12.52 -10.89 -8.35
N GLY A 89 -13.73 -10.37 -8.36
CA GLY A 89 -14.94 -11.14 -8.68
C GLY A 89 -15.48 -11.99 -7.53
N VAL A 90 -14.86 -11.94 -6.36
CA VAL A 90 -15.30 -12.71 -5.18
C VAL A 90 -16.17 -11.81 -4.31
N PRO A 91 -17.47 -12.12 -4.14
CA PRO A 91 -18.34 -11.35 -3.23
C PRO A 91 -17.84 -11.39 -1.79
N ALA A 92 -18.23 -10.43 -0.98
CA ALA A 92 -17.85 -10.34 0.42
C ALA A 92 -18.05 -11.66 1.16
N THR A 93 -16.97 -12.20 1.73
CA THR A 93 -17.02 -13.49 2.45
C THR A 93 -17.12 -13.31 3.96
N GLY A 94 -16.78 -12.12 4.47
CA GLY A 94 -16.67 -11.89 5.92
C GLY A 94 -15.45 -12.56 6.55
N LYS A 95 -14.57 -13.17 5.76
CA LYS A 95 -13.39 -13.87 6.29
C LYS A 95 -12.30 -12.89 6.68
N SER A 96 -11.57 -13.23 7.74
CA SER A 96 -10.36 -12.53 8.13
C SER A 96 -9.19 -13.03 7.31
N VAL A 97 -8.29 -12.12 6.91
CA VAL A 97 -7.11 -12.42 6.12
C VAL A 97 -5.87 -11.82 6.74
N ARG A 98 -4.73 -12.45 6.50
CA ARG A 98 -3.41 -11.95 6.85
C ARG A 98 -2.47 -12.30 5.70
N VAL A 99 -2.02 -11.30 4.97
CA VAL A 99 -1.30 -11.50 3.71
C VAL A 99 0.00 -10.70 3.72
N PRO A 100 1.15 -11.33 3.48
CA PRO A 100 2.41 -10.60 3.40
C PRO A 100 2.37 -9.53 2.31
N LEU A 101 2.98 -8.39 2.63
CA LEU A 101 3.13 -7.33 1.65
C LEU A 101 4.46 -6.60 1.86
N CYS A 102 4.99 -6.06 0.78
CA CYS A 102 6.18 -5.22 0.80
C CYS A 102 5.95 -4.07 -0.18
N VAL A 103 6.29 -2.86 0.23
CA VAL A 103 6.20 -1.70 -0.66
C VAL A 103 7.56 -1.02 -0.71
N VAL A 104 8.01 -0.73 -1.93
CA VAL A 104 9.24 0.03 -2.17
C VAL A 104 8.84 1.41 -2.68
N TYR A 105 9.32 2.44 -1.99
CA TYR A 105 9.02 3.84 -2.31
C TYR A 105 10.25 4.52 -2.88
N ASP A 106 10.07 5.26 -3.97
CA ASP A 106 11.08 6.20 -4.48
C ASP A 106 10.57 7.62 -4.20
N LEU A 107 11.46 8.47 -3.68
CA LEU A 107 11.15 9.85 -3.35
C LEU A 107 11.96 10.81 -4.22
N GLU A 108 11.40 11.99 -4.43
CA GLU A 108 12.05 13.10 -5.12
C GLU A 108 11.58 14.39 -4.44
N ASP A 109 12.51 15.29 -4.10
CA ASP A 109 12.20 16.55 -3.42
C ASP A 109 11.37 16.35 -2.14
N ASP A 110 11.74 15.34 -1.37
CA ASP A 110 11.07 14.97 -0.10
C ASP A 110 9.60 14.55 -0.25
N LEU A 111 9.18 14.16 -1.46
CA LEU A 111 7.83 13.66 -1.74
C LEU A 111 7.91 12.25 -2.33
N ILE A 112 6.91 11.44 -2.03
CA ILE A 112 6.79 10.10 -2.60
C ILE A 112 6.45 10.22 -4.09
N LYS A 113 7.31 9.69 -4.94
CA LYS A 113 7.16 9.75 -6.39
C LYS A 113 6.62 8.45 -6.95
N ARG A 114 7.07 7.31 -6.41
CA ARG A 114 6.64 5.99 -6.83
C ARG A 114 6.45 5.08 -5.63
N GLY A 115 5.45 4.20 -5.74
CA GLY A 115 5.28 3.08 -4.83
C GLY A 115 5.11 1.80 -5.62
N ARG A 116 5.97 0.81 -5.39
CA ARG A 116 5.84 -0.52 -5.97
C ARG A 116 5.31 -1.44 -4.89
N VAL A 117 4.07 -1.88 -5.06
CA VAL A 117 3.36 -2.70 -4.07
C VAL A 117 3.50 -4.17 -4.45
N TYR A 118 4.23 -4.91 -3.64
CA TYR A 118 4.38 -6.35 -3.77
C TYR A 118 3.43 -7.01 -2.79
N PHE A 119 2.32 -7.49 -3.30
CA PHE A 119 1.21 -8.02 -2.52
C PHE A 119 0.91 -9.45 -2.98
N GLU A 120 0.93 -10.38 -2.04
CA GLU A 120 0.75 -11.81 -2.31
C GLU A 120 -0.72 -12.13 -2.63
N VAL A 121 -1.19 -11.71 -3.80
CA VAL A 121 -2.57 -11.91 -4.24
C VAL A 121 -2.97 -13.40 -4.25
N PRO A 122 -2.13 -14.35 -4.71
CA PRO A 122 -2.50 -15.77 -4.64
C PRO A 122 -2.77 -16.25 -3.20
N ALA A 123 -1.99 -15.78 -2.23
CA ALA A 123 -2.22 -16.13 -0.82
C ALA A 123 -3.54 -15.55 -0.33
N LEU A 124 -3.87 -14.32 -0.73
CA LEU A 124 -5.14 -13.69 -0.39
C LEU A 124 -6.32 -14.50 -0.95
N LEU A 125 -6.28 -14.84 -2.23
CA LEU A 125 -7.35 -15.60 -2.88
C LEU A 125 -7.55 -16.96 -2.21
N LYS A 126 -6.45 -17.63 -1.86
CA LYS A 126 -6.52 -18.91 -1.13
C LYS A 126 -7.21 -18.76 0.21
N GLN A 127 -6.90 -17.70 0.97
CA GLN A 127 -7.54 -17.43 2.26
C GLN A 127 -9.04 -17.12 2.10
N LEU A 128 -9.43 -16.54 0.97
CA LEU A 128 -10.85 -16.29 0.67
C LEU A 128 -11.58 -17.54 0.16
N GLY A 129 -10.88 -18.65 -0.02
CA GLY A 129 -11.47 -19.90 -0.48
C GLY A 129 -11.49 -20.04 -2.01
N VAL A 130 -10.69 -19.26 -2.71
CA VAL A 130 -10.55 -19.32 -4.18
C VAL A 130 -9.21 -20.01 -4.49
N SER A 131 -9.26 -21.02 -5.33
CA SER A 131 -8.06 -21.78 -5.76
C SER A 131 -7.55 -21.33 -7.13
#